data_128f6e34912a08e72e8131c1938e00bc
#
_entry.id   128f6e34912a08e72e8131c1938e00bc
#
_cell.length_a   1.000
_cell.length_b   1.000
_cell.length_c   1.000
_cell.angle_alpha   90.00
_cell.angle_beta   90.00
_cell.angle_gamma   90.00
#
_symmetry.space_group_name_H-M   'P 1'
#
loop_
_entity.id
_entity.type
_entity.pdbx_description
1 polymer ?
#
loop_
_entity_poly.entity_id
_entity_poly.type
_entity_poly.pdbx_seq_one_letter_code
_entity_poly.pdbx_strand_id
1 'polypeptide(L)'
;MEYRMTKRRFTLTARVSTENPQAISVALEKLLPKGSITQTDEGFLLKATLHGENARELNRTLLSALRRVECKTRLRAEWTSGNATERFFDYVPKGSRKG
;
A
#
# COMPACT_ATOMS: atom_id res chain seq x y z
N MET A 1 10.40 30.43 -0.39
CA MET A 1 10.24 29.77 -0.26
C MET A 1 10.06 29.06 -0.36
N GLU A 2 10.09 28.54 -0.25
CA GLU A 2 9.83 27.75 -0.31
C GLU A 2 9.71 26.83 0.17
N TYR A 3 9.25 26.64 0.38
CA TYR A 3 9.04 25.71 0.93
C TYR A 3 9.11 24.60 0.30
N ARG A 4 9.34 23.82 0.55
CA ARG A 4 9.48 22.84 0.01
C ARG A 4 8.88 21.70 0.10
N MET A 5 8.69 21.26 -0.66
CA MET A 5 8.04 20.02 -0.70
C MET A 5 8.82 18.96 -0.08
N THR A 6 8.23 18.20 0.82
CA THR A 6 8.91 17.10 1.44
C THR A 6 8.51 15.76 0.82
N LYS A 7 7.54 15.75 -0.05
CA LYS A 7 7.06 14.50 -0.64
C LYS A 7 8.05 13.96 -1.65
N ARG A 8 8.26 12.66 -1.58
CA ARG A 8 9.15 11.96 -2.48
C ARG A 8 8.36 10.97 -3.31
N ARG A 9 8.93 10.58 -4.43
CA ARG A 9 8.30 9.59 -5.28
C ARG A 9 8.76 8.20 -4.87
N PHE A 10 7.81 7.33 -4.65
CA PHE A 10 8.08 5.94 -4.29
C PHE A 10 7.48 5.03 -5.33
N THR A 11 8.24 4.01 -5.71
CA THR A 11 7.72 2.94 -6.54
C THR A 11 7.27 1.82 -5.61
N LEU A 12 6.03 1.43 -5.77
CA LEU A 12 5.44 0.37 -4.97
C LEU A 12 5.40 -0.92 -5.76
N THR A 13 5.88 -1.99 -5.16
CA THR A 13 5.64 -3.35 -5.63
C THR A 13 5.07 -4.10 -4.45
N ALA A 14 3.89 -4.64 -4.60
CA ALA A 14 3.21 -5.23 -3.47
C ALA A 14 2.39 -6.44 -3.85
N ARG A 15 2.12 -7.25 -2.84
CA ARG A 15 1.24 -8.40 -2.96
C ARG A 15 0.14 -8.27 -1.91
N VAL A 16 -1.10 -8.39 -2.35
CA VAL A 16 -2.26 -8.32 -1.47
C VAL A 16 -2.92 -9.68 -1.42
N SER A 17 -3.19 -10.16 -0.21
CA SER A 17 -3.96 -11.38 0.00
C SER A 17 -5.27 -10.99 0.66
N THR A 18 -6.38 -11.49 0.16
CA THR A 18 -7.68 -11.10 0.68
C THR A 18 -8.70 -12.20 0.48
N GLU A 19 -9.69 -12.23 1.36
CA GLU A 19 -10.80 -13.16 1.25
C GLU A 19 -11.96 -12.58 0.43
N ASN A 20 -11.87 -11.31 0.07
CA ASN A 20 -12.92 -10.66 -0.71
C ASN A 20 -12.31 -9.91 -1.88
N PRO A 21 -11.87 -10.64 -2.92
CA PRO A 21 -11.16 -9.97 -4.02
C PRO A 21 -12.00 -8.96 -4.76
N GLN A 22 -13.31 -9.15 -4.87
CA GLN A 22 -14.12 -8.19 -5.60
C GLN A 22 -14.12 -6.82 -4.94
N ALA A 23 -14.34 -6.79 -3.62
CA ALA A 23 -14.35 -5.54 -2.90
C ALA A 23 -12.98 -4.88 -2.88
N ILE A 24 -11.94 -5.68 -2.71
CA ILE A 24 -10.58 -5.15 -2.69
C ILE A 24 -10.17 -4.64 -4.07
N SER A 25 -10.61 -5.29 -5.13
CA SER A 25 -10.32 -4.82 -6.48
C SER A 25 -10.87 -3.41 -6.70
N VAL A 26 -12.08 -3.16 -6.28
CA VAL A 26 -12.69 -1.84 -6.40
C VAL A 26 -11.90 -0.82 -5.60
N ALA A 27 -11.51 -1.17 -4.39
CA ALA A 27 -10.73 -0.27 -3.54
C ALA A 27 -9.38 0.03 -4.17
N LEU A 28 -8.70 -0.98 -4.72
CA LEU A 28 -7.39 -0.79 -5.33
C LEU A 28 -7.47 0.13 -6.54
N GLU A 29 -8.53 0.01 -7.33
CA GLU A 29 -8.69 0.87 -8.50
C GLU A 29 -8.84 2.33 -8.10
N LYS A 30 -9.48 2.57 -6.96
CA LYS A 30 -9.62 3.93 -6.46
C LYS A 30 -8.34 4.45 -5.83
N LEU A 31 -7.62 3.60 -5.13
CA LEU A 31 -6.40 3.99 -4.44
C LEU A 31 -5.23 4.14 -5.40
N LEU A 32 -5.18 3.31 -6.44
CA LEU A 32 -4.07 3.27 -7.37
C LEU A 32 -4.59 3.37 -8.81
N PRO A 33 -5.22 4.50 -9.17
CA PRO A 33 -5.87 4.59 -10.48
C PRO A 33 -4.92 4.47 -11.65
N LYS A 34 -3.67 4.80 -11.45
CA LYS A 34 -2.67 4.68 -12.51
C LYS A 34 -1.74 3.50 -12.30
N GLY A 35 -2.04 2.68 -11.31
CA GLY A 35 -1.20 1.54 -11.03
C GLY A 35 -1.56 0.35 -11.89
N SER A 36 -0.70 -0.66 -11.82
CA SER A 36 -0.93 -1.94 -12.46
C SER A 36 -1.39 -2.91 -11.40
N ILE A 37 -2.56 -3.48 -11.60
CA ILE A 37 -3.19 -4.39 -10.66
C ILE A 37 -3.46 -5.69 -11.38
N THR A 38 -2.80 -6.77 -10.93
CA THR A 38 -2.96 -8.08 -11.55
C THR A 38 -3.52 -9.04 -10.52
N GLN A 39 -4.62 -9.69 -10.86
CA GLN A 39 -5.24 -10.63 -9.93
C GLN A 39 -4.45 -11.94 -9.91
N THR A 40 -4.29 -12.49 -8.72
CA THR A 40 -3.65 -13.77 -8.50
C THR A 40 -4.60 -14.71 -7.78
N ASP A 41 -4.17 -15.93 -7.52
CA ASP A 41 -5.01 -16.89 -6.81
C ASP A 41 -5.37 -16.42 -5.41
N GLU A 42 -4.48 -15.69 -4.76
CA GLU A 42 -4.69 -15.27 -3.38
C GLU A 42 -5.13 -13.83 -3.25
N GLY A 43 -5.04 -13.08 -4.33
CA GLY A 43 -5.38 -11.68 -4.28
C GLY A 43 -4.84 -10.92 -5.47
N PHE A 44 -3.87 -10.05 -5.24
CA PHE A 44 -3.39 -9.16 -6.29
C PHE A 44 -1.90 -8.89 -6.20
N LEU A 45 -1.30 -8.64 -7.36
CA LEU A 45 0.03 -8.07 -7.44
C LEU A 45 -0.13 -6.62 -7.89
N LEU A 46 0.58 -5.72 -7.22
CA LEU A 46 0.44 -4.29 -7.45
C LEU A 46 1.77 -3.68 -7.85
N LYS A 47 1.71 -2.76 -8.79
CA LYS A 47 2.82 -1.89 -9.13
C LYS A 47 2.28 -0.50 -9.34
N ALA A 48 2.84 0.47 -8.64
CA ALA A 48 2.35 1.83 -8.72
C ALA A 48 3.44 2.80 -8.32
N THR A 49 3.23 4.07 -8.65
CA THR A 49 4.09 5.14 -8.19
C THR A 49 3.24 6.07 -7.34
N LEU A 50 3.71 6.32 -6.14
CA LEU A 50 2.99 7.15 -5.18
C LEU A 50 3.94 8.19 -4.60
N HIS A 51 3.37 9.29 -4.16
CA HIS A 51 4.15 10.36 -3.55
C HIS A 51 3.76 10.49 -2.09
N GLY A 52 4.74 10.63 -1.23
CA GLY A 52 4.50 10.78 0.18
C GLY A 52 5.75 11.17 0.93
N GLU A 53 5.62 11.36 2.20
CA GLU A 53 6.76 11.78 3.02
C GLU A 53 7.72 10.64 3.30
N ASN A 54 7.19 9.46 3.50
CA ASN A 54 8.03 8.29 3.72
C ASN A 54 7.24 7.03 3.43
N ALA A 55 7.97 5.94 3.28
CA ALA A 55 7.37 4.67 2.92
C ALA A 55 6.44 4.14 4.00
N ARG A 56 6.80 4.37 5.24
CA ARG A 56 6.02 3.88 6.37
C ARG A 56 4.61 4.47 6.37
N GLU A 57 4.50 5.78 6.13
CA GLU A 57 3.19 6.42 6.09
C GLU A 57 2.38 5.98 4.89
N LEU A 58 3.04 5.83 3.75
CA LEU A 58 2.34 5.35 2.57
C LEU A 58 1.82 3.94 2.78
N ASN A 59 2.64 3.09 3.38
CA ASN A 59 2.23 1.71 3.64
C ASN A 59 1.07 1.65 4.62
N ARG A 60 1.15 2.44 5.68
CA ARG A 60 0.09 2.48 6.69
C ARG A 60 -1.23 2.93 6.07
N THR A 61 -1.17 3.97 5.27
CA THR A 61 -2.38 4.50 4.63
C THR A 61 -3.00 3.47 3.70
N LEU A 62 -2.17 2.82 2.89
CA LEU A 62 -2.67 1.82 1.97
C LEU A 62 -3.27 0.64 2.70
N LEU A 63 -2.57 0.10 3.68
CA LEU A 63 -3.06 -1.05 4.42
C LEU A 63 -4.34 -0.73 5.17
N SER A 64 -4.40 0.45 5.80
CA SER A 64 -5.60 0.86 6.53
C SER A 64 -6.80 0.97 5.62
N ALA A 65 -6.58 1.54 4.43
CA ALA A 65 -7.68 1.67 3.47
C ALA A 65 -8.20 0.31 3.03
N LEU A 66 -7.29 -0.62 2.78
CA LEU A 66 -7.69 -1.97 2.38
C LEU A 66 -8.43 -2.69 3.50
N ARG A 67 -7.96 -2.53 4.72
CA ARG A 67 -8.58 -3.22 5.85
C ARG A 67 -9.92 -2.63 6.26
N ARG A 68 -10.22 -1.43 5.83
CA ARG A 68 -11.57 -0.91 6.00
C ARG A 68 -12.57 -1.65 5.14
N VAL A 69 -12.12 -2.17 4.01
CA VAL A 69 -12.98 -2.92 3.10
C VAL A 69 -13.05 -4.37 3.52
N GLU A 70 -11.90 -4.96 3.84
CA GLU A 70 -11.85 -6.33 4.31
C GLU A 70 -10.76 -6.42 5.37
N CYS A 71 -11.18 -6.59 6.62
CA CYS A 71 -10.27 -6.45 7.76
C CYS A 71 -9.18 -7.50 7.81
N LYS A 72 -9.34 -8.60 7.11
CA LYS A 72 -8.32 -9.65 7.10
C LYS A 72 -7.36 -9.54 5.94
N THR A 73 -7.44 -8.48 5.18
CA THR A 73 -6.55 -8.26 4.05
C THR A 73 -5.11 -8.13 4.54
N ARG A 74 -4.20 -8.76 3.82
CA ARG A 74 -2.78 -8.72 4.14
C ARG A 74 -2.03 -8.03 3.02
N LEU A 75 -1.02 -7.28 3.38
CA LEU A 75 -0.24 -6.50 2.43
C LEU A 75 1.25 -6.73 2.66
N ARG A 76 1.92 -7.17 1.61
CA ARG A 76 3.38 -7.25 1.61
C ARG A 76 3.87 -6.27 0.56
N ALA A 77 4.54 -5.24 1.01
CA ALA A 77 4.88 -4.13 0.14
C ALA A 77 6.36 -3.81 0.18
N GLU A 78 6.88 -3.43 -0.98
CA GLU A 78 8.22 -2.88 -1.11
C GLU A 78 8.09 -1.50 -1.71
N TRP A 79 8.66 -0.53 -1.02
CA TRP A 79 8.62 0.87 -1.43
C TRP A 79 10.04 1.31 -1.73
N THR A 80 10.27 1.75 -2.96
CA THR A 80 11.60 2.15 -3.39
C THR A 80 11.62 3.62 -3.76
N SER A 81 12.59 4.34 -3.22
CA SER A 81 12.83 5.74 -3.57
C SER A 81 14.33 5.91 -3.70
N GLY A 82 14.78 6.27 -4.91
CA GLY A 82 16.20 6.36 -5.16
C GLY A 82 16.87 5.01 -4.99
N ASN A 83 17.85 4.95 -4.11
CA ASN A 83 18.60 3.71 -3.87
C ASN A 83 18.09 2.92 -2.68
N ALA A 84 17.03 3.37 -2.05
CA ALA A 84 16.56 2.75 -0.81
C ALA A 84 15.24 2.02 -1.06
N THR A 85 15.14 0.81 -0.54
CA THR A 85 13.92 0.02 -0.57
C THR A 85 13.56 -0.37 0.85
N GLU A 86 12.32 -0.12 1.21
CA GLU A 86 11.81 -0.53 2.53
C GLU A 86 10.69 -1.54 2.32
N ARG A 87 10.70 -2.57 3.13
CA ARG A 87 9.73 -3.65 3.02
C ARG A 87 8.87 -3.71 4.26
N PHE A 88 7.57 -3.87 4.04
CA PHE A 88 6.61 -3.98 5.12
C PHE A 88 5.71 -5.17 4.88
N PHE A 89 5.58 -6.02 5.89
CA PHE A 89 4.72 -7.20 5.82
C PHE A 89 3.61 -6.99 6.82
N ASP A 90 2.45 -6.55 6.33
CA ASP A 90 1.27 -6.32 7.18
C ASP A 90 1.56 -5.35 8.33
N TYR A 91 2.39 -4.34 8.04
CA TYR A 91 2.75 -3.40 9.09
C TYR A 91 1.58 -2.52 9.48
N VAL A 92 1.27 -2.52 10.75
CA VAL A 92 0.23 -1.66 11.31
C VAL A 92 0.83 -1.02 12.56
N PRO A 93 0.64 0.28 12.75
CA PRO A 93 1.17 0.95 13.93
C PRO A 93 0.69 0.26 15.21
N LYS A 94 1.56 0.20 16.19
CA LYS A 94 1.27 -0.51 17.38
C LYS A 94 0.07 -0.05 18.14
N GLY A 95 -0.21 1.21 18.10
CA GLY A 95 -1.35 1.73 18.81
C GLY A 95 -2.67 1.16 18.32
N SER A 96 -2.67 0.55 17.19
CA SER A 96 -3.89 0.01 16.64
C SER A 96 -4.19 -1.41 17.12
N ARG A 97 -3.32 -1.98 17.94
CA ARG A 97 -3.52 -3.28 18.32
C ARG A 97 -4.13 -3.55 19.55
N LYS A 98 -4.17 -3.85 19.81
CA LYS A 98 -4.53 -4.06 20.93
C LYS A 98 -5.23 -4.72 21.25
N GLY A 99 -4.96 -4.82 21.05
CA GLY A 99 -5.75 -5.28 21.42
C GLY A 99 -5.99 -5.92 21.45
#